data_d59f8397a1732215c745d532d14dc0c2
#
_entry.id   d59f8397a1732215c745d532d14dc0c2
#
_cell.length_a   1.000
_cell.length_b   1.000
_cell.length_c   1.000
_cell.angle_alpha   90.00
_cell.angle_beta   90.00
_cell.angle_gamma   90.00
#
_symmetry.space_group_name_H-M   'P 1'
#
loop_
_entity.id
_entity.type
_entity.pdbx_description
1 polymer ?
#
loop_
_entity_poly.entity_id
_entity_poly.type
_entity_poly.pdbx_seq_one_letter_code
_entity_poly.pdbx_strand_id
1 'polypeptide(L)'
;MEYWIWLSASAVSPKAKAALIEHFGDAEKAFLAPMGVFSSVPGISAQEAQRLEERDLSRVSRILGACEQQGLAVITYQDAAYPARLRNIFAPPVVLYAKGKLPEVDREALISVIGTRHPSVYGQKMGRDLAYQITRCGGIVVSLLTEGIDAEAARGALLANGSCVGVLGRAHEEERSALAEELSVRGCLFSEYPPGRTWQKHFFRERNRIAAGLSVGLVVVEAPEHSGTRLFAQEALEQGKEIFAVPGNVNAENSVGTLSMLREGARLATCGWDVLEDFQILFPGRLHNAGAGTAPLTGARPEPEQEPEPAAAEKAVDKLSPPGYIDLRDQLSGLPEDQLAILAAIDRESTHVDDIIQKTGLPTASVLRHLTILSIKNYVRRNPGNFYQLNITKK
;
A
#
# COMPACT_ATOMS: atom_id res chain seq x y z
N MET A 1 23.63 21.36 6.51
CA MET A 1 23.80 19.91 6.20
C MET A 1 24.59 19.19 7.28
N GLU A 2 25.80 19.60 7.64
CA GLU A 2 26.70 18.91 8.58
C GLU A 2 26.07 18.64 9.95
N TYR A 3 25.40 19.61 10.55
CA TYR A 3 24.75 19.49 11.85
C TYR A 3 23.57 18.49 11.85
N TRP A 4 22.85 18.40 10.74
CA TRP A 4 21.80 17.40 10.57
C TRP A 4 22.38 15.98 10.52
N ILE A 5 23.51 15.79 9.84
CA ILE A 5 24.19 14.49 9.78
C ILE A 5 24.78 14.14 11.15
N TRP A 6 25.39 15.11 11.87
CA TRP A 6 25.82 14.92 13.26
C TRP A 6 24.67 14.41 14.13
N LEU A 7 23.52 15.08 14.07
CA LEU A 7 22.35 14.70 14.85
C LEU A 7 21.82 13.30 14.44
N SER A 8 21.76 13.02 13.15
CA SER A 8 21.38 11.69 12.63
C SER A 8 22.32 10.59 13.13
N ALA A 9 23.63 10.84 13.13
CA ALA A 9 24.64 9.88 13.55
C ALA A 9 24.77 9.72 15.07
N SER A 10 24.20 10.66 15.86
CA SER A 10 24.22 10.62 17.31
C SER A 10 23.53 9.34 17.84
N ALA A 11 24.13 8.73 18.87
CA ALA A 11 23.64 7.48 19.46
C ALA A 11 22.52 7.72 20.48
N VAL A 12 21.52 8.49 20.08
CA VAL A 12 20.32 8.80 20.87
C VAL A 12 19.06 8.33 20.15
N SER A 13 17.97 8.18 20.88
CA SER A 13 16.70 7.70 20.35
C SER A 13 16.09 8.68 19.32
N PRO A 14 15.26 8.20 18.39
CA PRO A 14 14.51 9.08 17.47
C PRO A 14 13.68 10.15 18.23
N LYS A 15 13.13 9.77 19.39
CA LYS A 15 12.40 10.69 20.27
C LYS A 15 13.28 11.84 20.77
N ALA A 16 14.49 11.54 21.21
CA ALA A 16 15.43 12.57 21.68
C ALA A 16 15.85 13.51 20.54
N LYS A 17 16.08 12.98 19.32
CA LYS A 17 16.39 13.78 18.14
C LYS A 17 15.24 14.73 17.79
N ALA A 18 14.00 14.24 17.80
CA ALA A 18 12.82 15.07 17.58
C ALA A 18 12.66 16.15 18.64
N ALA A 19 12.84 15.81 19.93
CA ALA A 19 12.77 16.77 21.03
C ALA A 19 13.82 17.91 20.89
N LEU A 20 15.02 17.61 20.38
CA LEU A 20 16.01 18.63 20.07
C LEU A 20 15.54 19.59 18.99
N ILE A 21 14.97 19.06 17.90
CA ILE A 21 14.46 19.89 16.81
C ILE A 21 13.26 20.72 17.27
N GLU A 22 12.39 20.16 18.08
CA GLU A 22 11.27 20.90 18.66
C GLU A 22 11.75 22.05 19.58
N HIS A 23 12.78 21.77 20.39
CA HIS A 23 13.32 22.76 21.35
C HIS A 23 14.14 23.86 20.68
N PHE A 24 15.05 23.52 19.77
CA PHE A 24 15.99 24.45 19.15
C PHE A 24 15.52 24.96 17.78
N GLY A 25 14.60 24.28 17.13
CA GLY A 25 14.09 24.57 15.79
C GLY A 25 15.03 24.17 14.64
N ASP A 26 16.31 23.92 14.93
CA ASP A 26 17.35 23.64 13.94
C ASP A 26 18.49 22.80 14.55
N ALA A 27 19.09 21.92 13.75
CA ALA A 27 20.22 21.09 14.17
C ALA A 27 21.50 21.93 14.42
N GLU A 28 21.71 23.03 13.69
CA GLU A 28 22.84 23.94 13.92
C GLU A 28 22.71 24.63 15.29
N LYS A 29 21.55 25.17 15.62
CA LYS A 29 21.29 25.78 16.93
C LYS A 29 21.47 24.78 18.08
N ALA A 30 21.02 23.53 17.88
CA ALA A 30 21.27 22.45 18.84
C ALA A 30 22.77 22.17 19.01
N PHE A 31 23.52 22.10 17.90
CA PHE A 31 24.95 21.85 17.94
C PHE A 31 25.74 22.96 18.63
N LEU A 32 25.37 24.23 18.40
CA LEU A 32 26.04 25.42 18.94
C LEU A 32 25.55 25.81 20.34
N ALA A 33 24.53 25.13 20.86
CA ALA A 33 23.99 25.42 22.19
C ALA A 33 25.03 25.27 23.32
N PRO A 34 24.92 25.97 24.44
CA PRO A 34 25.87 25.83 25.54
C PRO A 34 26.00 24.39 26.06
N MET A 35 27.20 24.04 26.55
CA MET A 35 27.41 22.74 27.19
C MET A 35 26.48 22.54 28.38
N GLY A 36 25.97 21.30 28.56
CA GLY A 36 25.06 20.96 29.65
C GLY A 36 23.59 21.28 29.39
N VAL A 37 23.24 22.03 28.33
CA VAL A 37 21.85 22.43 28.04
C VAL A 37 20.96 21.25 27.70
N PHE A 38 21.51 20.18 27.09
CA PHE A 38 20.71 19.03 26.65
C PHE A 38 20.02 18.28 27.78
N SER A 39 20.57 18.33 29.00
CA SER A 39 19.94 17.73 30.20
C SER A 39 18.68 18.47 30.65
N SER A 40 18.46 19.71 30.21
CA SER A 40 17.25 20.49 30.50
C SER A 40 16.16 20.36 29.44
N VAL A 41 16.45 19.70 28.29
CA VAL A 41 15.46 19.50 27.20
C VAL A 41 14.50 18.37 27.59
N PRO A 42 13.18 18.64 27.65
CA PRO A 42 12.20 17.62 27.98
C PRO A 42 12.27 16.42 27.02
N GLY A 43 12.22 15.21 27.55
CA GLY A 43 12.26 13.97 26.75
C GLY A 43 13.65 13.45 26.40
N ILE A 44 14.71 14.11 26.85
CA ILE A 44 16.10 13.65 26.73
C ILE A 44 16.56 13.08 28.08
N SER A 45 17.03 11.85 28.11
CA SER A 45 17.62 11.23 29.30
C SER A 45 19.02 11.75 29.58
N ALA A 46 19.49 11.68 30.84
CA ALA A 46 20.85 12.10 31.21
C ALA A 46 21.93 11.39 30.37
N GLN A 47 21.75 10.12 30.04
CA GLN A 47 22.69 9.37 29.19
C GLN A 47 22.69 9.87 27.74
N GLU A 48 21.52 10.21 27.19
CA GLU A 48 21.43 10.79 25.84
C GLU A 48 22.02 12.19 25.81
N ALA A 49 21.75 13.02 26.82
CA ALA A 49 22.35 14.34 26.95
C ALA A 49 23.89 14.26 26.94
N GLN A 50 24.49 13.34 27.71
CA GLN A 50 25.93 13.11 27.72
C GLN A 50 26.47 12.71 26.34
N ARG A 51 25.77 11.85 25.60
CA ARG A 51 26.19 11.45 24.23
C ARG A 51 26.09 12.60 23.23
N LEU A 52 25.15 13.51 23.40
CA LEU A 52 25.00 14.68 22.54
C LEU A 52 26.11 15.72 22.78
N GLU A 53 26.72 15.74 23.95
CA GLU A 53 27.88 16.61 24.23
C GLU A 53 29.14 16.19 23.45
N GLU A 54 29.19 14.96 22.94
CA GLU A 54 30.22 14.50 21.99
C GLU A 54 29.96 15.12 20.60
N ARG A 55 30.32 16.38 20.41
CA ARG A 55 30.06 17.16 19.18
C ARG A 55 31.14 16.88 18.11
N ASP A 56 31.30 15.60 17.74
CA ASP A 56 32.30 15.17 16.77
C ASP A 56 31.79 15.28 15.33
N LEU A 57 32.31 16.26 14.59
CA LEU A 57 32.05 16.43 13.16
C LEU A 57 32.96 15.57 12.26
N SER A 58 33.98 14.91 12.82
CA SER A 58 34.87 14.06 12.02
C SER A 58 34.14 12.89 11.37
N ARG A 59 33.06 12.42 11.99
CA ARG A 59 32.17 11.37 11.46
C ARG A 59 31.35 11.87 10.26
N VAL A 60 31.00 13.15 10.23
CA VAL A 60 30.16 13.75 9.19
C VAL A 60 30.82 13.64 7.83
N SER A 61 32.09 14.01 7.72
CA SER A 61 32.83 13.91 6.46
C SER A 61 32.93 12.48 5.93
N ARG A 62 33.09 11.49 6.81
CA ARG A 62 33.09 10.08 6.43
C ARG A 62 31.72 9.61 5.96
N ILE A 63 30.64 10.03 6.63
CA ILE A 63 29.26 9.70 6.24
C ILE A 63 28.95 10.32 4.87
N LEU A 64 29.28 11.59 4.65
CA LEU A 64 29.07 12.25 3.35
C LEU A 64 29.84 11.57 2.23
N GLY A 65 31.13 11.25 2.44
CA GLY A 65 31.91 10.51 1.46
C GLY A 65 31.34 9.12 1.15
N ALA A 66 30.83 8.42 2.16
CA ALA A 66 30.15 7.13 1.96
C ALA A 66 28.81 7.28 1.23
N CYS A 67 28.05 8.34 1.49
CA CYS A 67 26.82 8.64 0.75
C CYS A 67 27.13 8.89 -0.74
N GLU A 68 28.16 9.67 -1.05
CA GLU A 68 28.58 9.94 -2.42
C GLU A 68 29.01 8.65 -3.14
N GLN A 69 29.83 7.81 -2.50
CA GLN A 69 30.28 6.53 -3.06
C GLN A 69 29.12 5.55 -3.32
N GLN A 70 28.09 5.55 -2.47
CA GLN A 70 26.94 4.68 -2.59
C GLN A 70 25.80 5.29 -3.45
N GLY A 71 25.94 6.53 -3.93
CA GLY A 71 24.91 7.25 -4.68
C GLY A 71 23.66 7.55 -3.84
N LEU A 72 23.85 7.84 -2.54
CA LEU A 72 22.74 8.17 -1.63
C LEU A 72 22.43 9.66 -1.66
N ALA A 73 21.17 10.02 -1.85
CA ALA A 73 20.68 11.35 -1.56
C ALA A 73 20.48 11.50 -0.05
N VAL A 74 20.95 12.62 0.50
CA VAL A 74 20.78 12.99 1.91
C VAL A 74 19.70 14.05 1.99
N ILE A 75 18.57 13.72 2.62
CA ILE A 75 17.39 14.59 2.74
C ILE A 75 17.22 14.94 4.23
N THR A 76 17.43 16.18 4.60
CA THR A 76 17.27 16.65 5.97
C THR A 76 15.82 17.08 6.25
N TYR A 77 15.43 17.11 7.50
CA TYR A 77 14.09 17.52 7.94
C TYR A 77 13.67 18.90 7.39
N GLN A 78 14.59 19.82 7.13
CA GLN A 78 14.32 21.16 6.59
C GLN A 78 14.22 21.20 5.07
N ASP A 79 14.72 20.19 4.36
CA ASP A 79 14.74 20.21 2.90
C ASP A 79 13.32 20.19 2.31
N ALA A 80 13.15 20.88 1.18
CA ALA A 80 11.89 20.88 0.45
C ALA A 80 11.51 19.48 -0.08
N ALA A 81 12.50 18.62 -0.32
CA ALA A 81 12.29 17.22 -0.74
C ALA A 81 11.90 16.29 0.41
N TYR A 82 11.94 16.76 1.67
CA TYR A 82 11.52 15.96 2.81
C TYR A 82 10.00 15.79 2.80
N PRO A 83 9.46 14.54 2.88
CA PRO A 83 8.04 14.31 2.83
C PRO A 83 7.27 15.03 3.94
N ALA A 84 6.31 15.89 3.59
CA ALA A 84 5.52 16.63 4.57
C ALA A 84 4.75 15.70 5.51
N ARG A 85 4.31 14.54 5.01
CA ARG A 85 3.67 13.48 5.83
C ARG A 85 4.55 13.01 6.97
N LEU A 86 5.86 12.93 6.79
CA LEU A 86 6.77 12.48 7.85
C LEU A 86 7.04 13.55 8.90
N ARG A 87 6.82 14.84 8.62
CA ARG A 87 6.97 15.90 9.63
C ARG A 87 5.96 15.76 10.78
N ASN A 88 4.82 15.16 10.49
CA ASN A 88 3.68 15.08 11.42
C ASN A 88 3.64 13.78 12.23
N ILE A 89 4.58 12.84 12.02
CA ILE A 89 4.62 11.60 12.80
C ILE A 89 5.29 11.82 14.14
N PHE A 90 5.03 10.93 15.10
CA PHE A 90 5.80 10.87 16.33
C PHE A 90 7.28 10.57 16.00
N ALA A 91 8.20 11.40 16.49
CA ALA A 91 9.63 11.30 16.28
C ALA A 91 10.03 11.18 14.79
N PRO A 92 9.81 12.24 13.97
CA PRO A 92 10.18 12.22 12.57
C PRO A 92 11.69 12.00 12.39
N PRO A 93 12.13 11.28 11.33
CA PRO A 93 13.54 11.11 11.03
C PRO A 93 14.19 12.45 10.70
N VAL A 94 15.25 12.83 11.39
CA VAL A 94 15.92 14.11 11.17
C VAL A 94 16.69 14.16 9.85
N VAL A 95 17.06 12.99 9.32
CA VAL A 95 17.67 12.79 7.99
C VAL A 95 17.11 11.49 7.41
N LEU A 96 16.83 11.51 6.12
CA LEU A 96 16.56 10.33 5.31
C LEU A 96 17.71 10.14 4.32
N TYR A 97 18.28 8.95 4.30
CA TYR A 97 19.23 8.51 3.28
C TYR A 97 18.45 7.75 2.23
N ALA A 98 18.44 8.24 1.00
CA ALA A 98 17.61 7.71 -0.07
C ALA A 98 18.45 7.19 -1.23
N LYS A 99 18.10 6.03 -1.78
CA LYS A 99 18.72 5.44 -2.95
C LYS A 99 17.66 5.16 -4.02
N GLY A 100 17.94 5.57 -5.25
CA GLY A 100 17.03 5.37 -6.37
C GLY A 100 16.23 6.63 -6.72
N LYS A 101 15.10 6.43 -7.40
CA LYS A 101 14.23 7.52 -7.87
C LYS A 101 13.25 7.92 -6.77
N LEU A 102 13.43 9.13 -6.24
CA LEU A 102 12.54 9.68 -5.21
C LEU A 102 11.12 9.89 -5.77
N PRO A 103 10.08 9.31 -5.14
CA PRO A 103 8.70 9.61 -5.50
C PRO A 103 8.27 10.98 -4.95
N GLU A 104 7.26 11.59 -5.56
CA GLU A 104 6.58 12.75 -5.00
C GLU A 104 5.62 12.31 -3.89
N VAL A 105 6.18 11.86 -2.74
CA VAL A 105 5.46 11.19 -1.64
C VAL A 105 4.13 11.86 -1.30
N ASP A 106 4.12 13.19 -1.20
CA ASP A 106 2.92 13.94 -0.76
C ASP A 106 1.84 14.06 -1.84
N ARG A 107 2.17 13.72 -3.10
CA ARG A 107 1.26 13.77 -4.25
C ARG A 107 0.84 12.39 -4.76
N GLU A 108 1.34 11.32 -4.14
CA GLU A 108 1.09 9.94 -4.54
C GLU A 108 0.38 9.17 -3.44
N ALA A 109 -0.44 8.20 -3.82
CA ALA A 109 -1.09 7.28 -2.90
C ALA A 109 -0.11 6.14 -2.55
N LEU A 110 0.62 6.30 -1.46
CA LEU A 110 1.51 5.27 -0.95
C LEU A 110 0.73 4.34 -0.01
N ILE A 111 0.81 3.03 -0.27
CA ILE A 111 0.12 1.99 0.49
C ILE A 111 1.15 1.00 1.03
N SER A 112 1.25 0.86 2.34
CA SER A 112 2.03 -0.21 2.95
C SER A 112 1.32 -1.56 2.77
N VAL A 113 2.02 -2.56 2.23
CA VAL A 113 1.51 -3.95 2.14
C VAL A 113 2.43 -4.85 2.94
N ILE A 114 1.89 -5.41 4.02
CA ILE A 114 2.67 -6.15 5.02
C ILE A 114 2.01 -7.47 5.43
N GLY A 115 2.77 -8.30 6.14
CA GLY A 115 2.25 -9.51 6.75
C GLY A 115 3.30 -10.34 7.46
N THR A 116 2.96 -11.60 7.68
CA THR A 116 3.86 -12.56 8.30
C THR A 116 5.10 -12.85 7.45
N ARG A 117 6.21 -13.17 8.11
CA ARG A 117 7.44 -13.65 7.47
C ARG A 117 7.33 -15.10 6.96
N HIS A 118 6.35 -15.84 7.46
CA HIS A 118 6.08 -17.23 7.09
C HIS A 118 4.67 -17.35 6.51
N PRO A 119 4.45 -16.80 5.29
CA PRO A 119 3.12 -16.80 4.70
C PRO A 119 2.71 -18.17 4.19
N SER A 120 1.41 -18.41 4.19
CA SER A 120 0.83 -19.53 3.43
C SER A 120 0.97 -19.29 1.92
N VAL A 121 0.71 -20.33 1.12
CA VAL A 121 0.64 -20.19 -0.35
C VAL A 121 -0.40 -19.15 -0.76
N TYR A 122 -1.54 -19.11 -0.04
CA TYR A 122 -2.58 -18.09 -0.22
C TYR A 122 -2.02 -16.69 0.06
N GLY A 123 -1.38 -16.50 1.21
CA GLY A 123 -0.82 -15.22 1.62
C GLY A 123 0.25 -14.70 0.66
N GLN A 124 1.16 -15.57 0.18
CA GLN A 124 2.16 -15.20 -0.82
C GLN A 124 1.50 -14.68 -2.11
N LYS A 125 0.50 -15.44 -2.61
CA LYS A 125 -0.24 -15.04 -3.80
C LYS A 125 -1.00 -13.73 -3.59
N MET A 126 -1.75 -13.60 -2.49
CA MET A 126 -2.53 -12.39 -2.19
C MET A 126 -1.65 -11.16 -2.00
N GLY A 127 -0.52 -11.28 -1.28
CA GLY A 127 0.42 -10.17 -1.12
C GLY A 127 0.98 -9.66 -2.43
N ARG A 128 1.33 -10.58 -3.34
CA ARG A 128 1.82 -10.27 -4.68
C ARG A 128 0.73 -9.66 -5.56
N ASP A 129 -0.45 -10.29 -5.61
CA ASP A 129 -1.55 -9.86 -6.48
C ASP A 129 -2.11 -8.50 -6.06
N LEU A 130 -2.31 -8.27 -4.76
CA LEU A 130 -2.78 -6.97 -4.26
C LEU A 130 -1.78 -5.85 -4.56
N ALA A 131 -0.50 -6.08 -4.32
CA ALA A 131 0.53 -5.10 -4.63
C ALA A 131 0.62 -4.81 -6.14
N TYR A 132 0.50 -5.85 -6.98
CA TYR A 132 0.41 -5.71 -8.44
C TYR A 132 -0.79 -4.84 -8.83
N GLN A 133 -1.98 -5.13 -8.30
CA GLN A 133 -3.21 -4.39 -8.58
C GLN A 133 -3.16 -2.95 -8.07
N ILE A 134 -2.68 -2.72 -6.83
CA ILE A 134 -2.48 -1.37 -6.28
C ILE A 134 -1.60 -0.55 -7.23
N THR A 135 -0.51 -1.13 -7.70
CA THR A 135 0.41 -0.46 -8.61
C THR A 135 -0.23 -0.20 -9.99
N ARG A 136 -0.95 -1.17 -10.53
CA ARG A 136 -1.71 -1.00 -11.78
C ARG A 136 -2.79 0.06 -11.69
N CYS A 137 -3.36 0.26 -10.52
CA CYS A 137 -4.35 1.30 -10.25
C CYS A 137 -3.73 2.69 -9.98
N GLY A 138 -2.41 2.85 -10.07
CA GLY A 138 -1.69 4.11 -9.88
C GLY A 138 -1.21 4.36 -8.45
N GLY A 139 -1.38 3.40 -7.52
CA GLY A 139 -0.80 3.48 -6.18
C GLY A 139 0.68 3.09 -6.18
N ILE A 140 1.41 3.52 -5.15
CA ILE A 140 2.79 3.13 -4.90
C ILE A 140 2.84 2.22 -3.67
N VAL A 141 3.41 1.04 -3.82
CA VAL A 141 3.57 0.10 -2.70
C VAL A 141 4.74 0.51 -1.81
N VAL A 142 4.52 0.52 -0.50
CA VAL A 142 5.57 0.64 0.51
C VAL A 142 5.82 -0.73 1.13
N SER A 143 7.06 -1.19 1.08
CA SER A 143 7.49 -2.47 1.63
C SER A 143 8.59 -2.28 2.68
N LEU A 144 8.56 -3.11 3.71
CA LEU A 144 9.64 -3.17 4.71
C LEU A 144 10.80 -4.07 4.26
N LEU A 145 10.70 -4.69 3.09
CA LEU A 145 11.70 -5.61 2.52
C LEU A 145 12.10 -6.75 3.47
N THR A 146 11.19 -7.14 4.37
CA THR A 146 11.40 -8.37 5.13
C THR A 146 10.97 -9.58 4.30
N GLU A 147 11.43 -10.76 4.68
CA GLU A 147 10.96 -12.02 4.09
C GLU A 147 9.44 -12.17 4.23
N GLY A 148 8.84 -12.99 3.38
CA GLY A 148 7.41 -13.29 3.41
C GLY A 148 6.57 -12.28 2.62
N ILE A 149 5.48 -11.80 3.22
CA ILE A 149 4.50 -10.94 2.54
C ILE A 149 5.14 -9.65 2.01
N ASP A 150 6.00 -9.01 2.79
CA ASP A 150 6.63 -7.74 2.40
C ASP A 150 7.45 -7.90 1.10
N ALA A 151 8.22 -8.99 0.99
CA ALA A 151 8.99 -9.30 -0.21
C ALA A 151 8.07 -9.63 -1.41
N GLU A 152 6.97 -10.37 -1.18
CA GLU A 152 6.00 -10.67 -2.23
C GLU A 152 5.28 -9.42 -2.72
N ALA A 153 4.94 -8.50 -1.82
CA ALA A 153 4.35 -7.22 -2.17
C ALA A 153 5.30 -6.37 -3.05
N ALA A 154 6.57 -6.29 -2.67
CA ALA A 154 7.57 -5.58 -3.48
C ALA A 154 7.71 -6.21 -4.88
N ARG A 155 7.76 -7.55 -4.98
CA ARG A 155 7.77 -8.25 -6.27
C ARG A 155 6.52 -7.97 -7.10
N GLY A 156 5.34 -7.97 -6.47
CA GLY A 156 4.08 -7.64 -7.15
C GLY A 156 4.10 -6.25 -7.78
N ALA A 157 4.57 -5.24 -7.05
CA ALA A 157 4.72 -3.89 -7.57
C ALA A 157 5.71 -3.80 -8.73
N LEU A 158 6.85 -4.50 -8.63
CA LEU A 158 7.85 -4.55 -9.71
C LEU A 158 7.32 -5.27 -10.95
N LEU A 159 6.53 -6.34 -10.80
CA LEU A 159 5.87 -7.04 -11.91
C LEU A 159 4.86 -6.15 -12.65
N ALA A 160 4.24 -5.20 -11.96
CA ALA A 160 3.35 -4.21 -12.57
C ALA A 160 4.10 -3.07 -13.31
N ASN A 161 5.42 -3.15 -13.41
CA ASN A 161 6.29 -2.08 -13.94
C ASN A 161 6.16 -0.72 -13.22
N GLY A 162 5.62 -0.71 -12.01
CA GLY A 162 5.48 0.52 -11.23
C GLY A 162 6.64 0.75 -10.28
N SER A 163 6.56 1.87 -9.56
CA SER A 163 7.48 2.23 -8.50
C SER A 163 7.09 1.54 -7.19
N CYS A 164 8.09 1.18 -6.40
CA CYS A 164 7.92 0.68 -5.04
C CYS A 164 8.89 1.41 -4.12
N VAL A 165 8.46 1.67 -2.90
CA VAL A 165 9.28 2.29 -1.85
C VAL A 165 9.67 1.25 -0.82
N GLY A 166 10.96 1.02 -0.64
CA GLY A 166 11.48 0.20 0.43
C GLY A 166 11.89 1.05 1.63
N VAL A 167 11.52 0.65 2.85
CA VAL A 167 11.96 1.31 4.09
C VAL A 167 12.85 0.36 4.86
N LEU A 168 14.12 0.71 5.01
CA LEU A 168 15.14 -0.12 5.61
C LEU A 168 15.24 0.11 7.13
N GLY A 169 15.37 -0.98 7.89
CA GLY A 169 15.69 -0.94 9.32
C GLY A 169 17.20 -1.09 9.59
N ARG A 170 18.02 -0.61 8.66
CA ARG A 170 19.50 -0.68 8.68
C ARG A 170 20.10 0.33 7.72
N ALA A 171 21.40 0.57 7.80
CA ALA A 171 22.11 1.36 6.80
C ALA A 171 22.07 0.65 5.42
N HIS A 172 22.19 1.42 4.34
CA HIS A 172 22.03 0.89 2.98
C HIS A 172 23.05 -0.21 2.63
N GLU A 173 24.30 -0.08 3.06
CA GLU A 173 25.35 -1.07 2.79
C GLU A 173 25.14 -2.43 3.51
N GLU A 174 24.29 -2.46 4.52
CA GLU A 174 23.91 -3.70 5.23
C GLU A 174 22.74 -4.44 4.54
N GLU A 175 22.07 -3.80 3.57
CA GLU A 175 21.01 -4.41 2.79
C GLU A 175 21.57 -4.94 1.47
N ARG A 176 21.63 -6.27 1.34
CA ARG A 176 22.29 -6.96 0.21
C ARG A 176 21.34 -7.88 -0.56
N SER A 177 20.04 -7.75 -0.36
CA SER A 177 19.09 -8.59 -1.11
C SER A 177 19.00 -8.14 -2.56
N ALA A 178 18.91 -9.10 -3.49
CA ALA A 178 18.68 -8.81 -4.90
C ALA A 178 17.40 -7.98 -5.14
N LEU A 179 16.39 -8.17 -4.28
CA LEU A 179 15.16 -7.39 -4.32
C LEU A 179 15.40 -5.91 -4.00
N ALA A 180 16.23 -5.60 -3.01
CA ALA A 180 16.60 -4.22 -2.69
C ALA A 180 17.43 -3.58 -3.81
N GLU A 181 18.32 -4.34 -4.43
CA GLU A 181 19.09 -3.87 -5.61
C GLU A 181 18.15 -3.53 -6.76
N GLU A 182 17.20 -4.39 -7.10
CA GLU A 182 16.20 -4.13 -8.15
C GLU A 182 15.34 -2.91 -7.79
N LEU A 183 14.90 -2.78 -6.52
CA LEU A 183 14.14 -1.62 -6.05
C LEU A 183 14.94 -0.33 -6.16
N SER A 184 16.24 -0.37 -5.89
CA SER A 184 17.09 0.84 -5.99
C SER A 184 17.20 1.39 -7.42
N VAL A 185 16.93 0.56 -8.42
CA VAL A 185 16.93 0.95 -9.85
C VAL A 185 15.55 1.45 -10.31
N ARG A 186 14.48 0.78 -9.87
CA ARG A 186 13.10 0.98 -10.37
C ARG A 186 12.20 1.76 -9.44
N GLY A 187 12.62 1.98 -8.20
CA GLY A 187 11.89 2.65 -7.14
C GLY A 187 12.81 3.45 -6.24
N CYS A 188 12.53 3.45 -4.95
CA CYS A 188 13.32 4.17 -3.94
C CYS A 188 13.48 3.36 -2.67
N LEU A 189 14.67 3.41 -2.07
CA LEU A 189 14.96 2.88 -0.74
C LEU A 189 15.21 4.03 0.21
N PHE A 190 14.51 4.07 1.34
CA PHE A 190 14.75 5.00 2.44
C PHE A 190 15.38 4.30 3.64
N SER A 191 16.32 4.97 4.27
CA SER A 191 16.86 4.62 5.57
C SER A 191 17.01 5.86 6.45
N GLU A 192 16.74 5.74 7.74
CA GLU A 192 17.08 6.76 8.75
C GLU A 192 18.53 6.62 9.23
N TYR A 193 19.17 5.50 8.94
CA TYR A 193 20.46 5.13 9.48
C TYR A 193 21.58 5.54 8.51
N PRO A 194 22.54 6.38 8.99
CA PRO A 194 23.69 6.79 8.16
C PRO A 194 24.58 5.61 7.81
N PRO A 195 25.33 5.68 6.69
CA PRO A 195 26.39 4.74 6.38
C PRO A 195 27.36 4.55 7.56
N GLY A 196 27.77 3.29 7.79
CA GLY A 196 28.63 2.91 8.92
C GLY A 196 27.90 2.71 10.24
N ARG A 197 26.57 2.84 10.27
CA ARG A 197 25.78 2.57 11.46
C ARG A 197 25.52 1.08 11.62
N THR A 198 26.14 0.44 12.60
CA THR A 198 25.90 -0.99 12.90
C THR A 198 24.45 -1.26 13.25
N TRP A 199 23.87 -2.29 12.64
CA TRP A 199 22.51 -2.72 12.86
C TRP A 199 22.24 -3.12 14.32
N GLN A 200 21.01 -2.79 14.77
CA GLN A 200 20.49 -3.17 16.08
C GLN A 200 19.05 -3.67 15.95
N LYS A 201 18.67 -4.66 16.76
CA LYS A 201 17.35 -5.32 16.67
C LYS A 201 16.16 -4.34 16.74
N HIS A 202 16.26 -3.29 17.54
CA HIS A 202 15.20 -2.32 17.73
C HIS A 202 14.96 -1.43 16.49
N PHE A 203 15.92 -1.31 15.55
CA PHE A 203 15.78 -0.53 14.32
C PHE A 203 14.63 -1.01 13.46
N PHE A 204 14.30 -2.31 13.49
CA PHE A 204 13.12 -2.81 12.79
C PHE A 204 11.80 -2.26 13.33
N ARG A 205 11.70 -1.96 14.61
CA ARG A 205 10.51 -1.31 15.19
C ARG A 205 10.51 0.18 14.86
N GLU A 206 11.66 0.84 15.01
CA GLU A 206 11.78 2.28 14.74
C GLU A 206 11.43 2.65 13.31
N ARG A 207 11.81 1.83 12.30
CA ARG A 207 11.48 2.09 10.90
C ARG A 207 9.97 2.01 10.59
N ASN A 208 9.20 1.23 11.36
CA ASN A 208 7.76 1.04 11.10
C ASN A 208 7.04 2.39 11.11
N ARG A 209 7.40 3.31 12.02
CA ARG A 209 6.82 4.65 12.06
C ARG A 209 7.05 5.44 10.77
N ILE A 210 8.18 5.20 10.10
CA ILE A 210 8.52 5.87 8.83
C ILE A 210 7.65 5.28 7.71
N ALA A 211 7.55 3.96 7.61
CA ALA A 211 6.71 3.32 6.60
C ALA A 211 5.23 3.66 6.79
N ALA A 212 4.72 3.66 8.02
CA ALA A 212 3.38 4.15 8.34
C ALA A 212 3.21 5.62 7.95
N GLY A 213 4.18 6.47 8.29
CA GLY A 213 4.15 7.90 7.99
C GLY A 213 4.13 8.23 6.50
N LEU A 214 4.89 7.49 5.70
CA LEU A 214 4.89 7.63 4.24
C LEU A 214 3.56 7.21 3.60
N SER A 215 2.85 6.26 4.21
CA SER A 215 1.64 5.66 3.63
C SER A 215 0.38 6.45 4.00
N VAL A 216 -0.65 6.35 3.17
CA VAL A 216 -2.01 6.80 3.47
C VAL A 216 -2.89 5.66 3.98
N GLY A 217 -2.55 4.43 3.63
CA GLY A 217 -3.23 3.22 4.09
C GLY A 217 -2.26 2.05 4.28
N LEU A 218 -2.69 1.07 5.05
CA LEU A 218 -1.96 -0.16 5.34
C LEU A 218 -2.81 -1.37 5.02
N VAL A 219 -2.30 -2.29 4.22
CA VAL A 219 -2.90 -3.60 3.94
C VAL A 219 -2.17 -4.68 4.72
N VAL A 220 -2.90 -5.42 5.54
CA VAL A 220 -2.41 -6.59 6.27
C VAL A 220 -2.92 -7.85 5.56
N VAL A 221 -2.01 -8.63 4.98
CA VAL A 221 -2.36 -9.81 4.17
C VAL A 221 -2.54 -11.06 5.03
N GLU A 222 -1.60 -11.34 5.89
CA GLU A 222 -1.66 -12.41 6.90
C GLU A 222 -0.94 -11.97 8.17
N ALA A 223 -1.53 -12.26 9.32
CA ALA A 223 -0.95 -11.97 10.63
C ALA A 223 -1.37 -13.03 11.65
N PRO A 224 -0.43 -13.82 12.20
CA PRO A 224 -0.68 -14.61 13.40
C PRO A 224 -1.09 -13.72 14.58
N GLU A 225 -1.70 -14.29 15.61
CA GLU A 225 -2.23 -13.56 16.76
C GLU A 225 -1.17 -12.69 17.45
N HIS A 226 0.01 -13.23 17.69
CA HIS A 226 1.14 -12.52 18.32
C HIS A 226 2.23 -12.22 17.32
N SER A 227 2.04 -11.22 16.44
CA SER A 227 2.97 -10.90 15.37
C SER A 227 3.43 -9.44 15.40
N GLY A 228 4.64 -9.18 14.89
CA GLY A 228 5.13 -7.82 14.65
C GLY A 228 4.26 -7.02 13.67
N THR A 229 3.51 -7.72 12.81
CA THR A 229 2.54 -7.13 11.90
C THR A 229 1.43 -6.39 12.63
N ARG A 230 0.93 -6.94 13.75
CA ARG A 230 -0.08 -6.26 14.57
C ARG A 230 0.45 -5.00 15.23
N LEU A 231 1.70 -5.01 15.69
CA LEU A 231 2.34 -3.81 16.26
C LEU A 231 2.47 -2.72 15.19
N PHE A 232 2.78 -3.08 13.96
CA PHE A 232 2.83 -2.10 12.87
C PHE A 232 1.44 -1.56 12.53
N ALA A 233 0.41 -2.42 12.46
CA ALA A 233 -0.96 -1.99 12.21
C ALA A 233 -1.45 -1.02 13.30
N GLN A 234 -1.14 -1.29 14.57
CA GLN A 234 -1.46 -0.38 15.66
C GLN A 234 -0.76 0.97 15.50
N GLU A 235 0.53 0.98 15.18
CA GLU A 235 1.29 2.21 14.98
C GLU A 235 0.76 3.03 13.78
N ALA A 236 0.36 2.36 12.69
CA ALA A 236 -0.27 3.01 11.55
C ALA A 236 -1.63 3.62 11.94
N LEU A 237 -2.44 2.92 12.74
CA LEU A 237 -3.71 3.43 13.26
C LEU A 237 -3.51 4.65 14.17
N GLU A 238 -2.50 4.62 15.06
CA GLU A 238 -2.13 5.77 15.92
C GLU A 238 -1.71 7.01 15.09
N GLN A 239 -1.19 6.79 13.88
CA GLN A 239 -0.88 7.85 12.91
C GLN A 239 -2.07 8.22 12.01
N GLY A 240 -3.28 7.71 12.29
CA GLY A 240 -4.51 8.02 11.55
C GLY A 240 -4.55 7.42 10.14
N LYS A 241 -3.88 6.27 9.92
CA LYS A 241 -3.90 5.59 8.62
C LYS A 241 -5.08 4.62 8.54
N GLU A 242 -5.68 4.52 7.35
CA GLU A 242 -6.69 3.50 7.07
C GLU A 242 -6.06 2.10 7.09
N ILE A 243 -6.69 1.19 7.80
CA ILE A 243 -6.24 -0.20 7.91
C ILE A 243 -7.15 -1.09 7.09
N PHE A 244 -6.55 -1.85 6.19
CA PHE A 244 -7.21 -2.87 5.38
C PHE A 244 -6.69 -4.24 5.78
N ALA A 245 -7.57 -5.23 5.82
CA ALA A 245 -7.19 -6.60 6.12
C ALA A 245 -7.75 -7.58 5.10
N VAL A 246 -6.89 -8.51 4.69
CA VAL A 246 -7.29 -9.58 3.78
C VAL A 246 -8.00 -10.67 4.56
N PRO A 247 -9.21 -11.11 4.12
CA PRO A 247 -9.92 -12.19 4.77
C PRO A 247 -9.19 -13.52 4.53
N GLY A 248 -9.29 -14.41 5.49
CA GLY A 248 -8.72 -15.75 5.38
C GLY A 248 -9.59 -16.79 6.06
N ASN A 249 -9.15 -18.04 6.03
CA ASN A 249 -9.86 -19.14 6.66
C ASN A 249 -9.85 -18.95 8.18
N VAL A 250 -11.02 -19.09 8.83
CA VAL A 250 -11.19 -18.93 10.29
C VAL A 250 -10.35 -19.90 11.13
N ASN A 251 -9.96 -21.03 10.54
CA ASN A 251 -9.13 -22.05 11.21
C ASN A 251 -7.63 -21.91 10.89
N ALA A 252 -7.25 -20.94 10.07
CA ALA A 252 -5.85 -20.75 9.71
C ALA A 252 -5.16 -19.81 10.72
N GLU A 253 -4.04 -20.25 11.30
CA GLU A 253 -3.25 -19.49 12.28
C GLU A 253 -2.86 -18.09 11.75
N ASN A 254 -2.45 -18.01 10.48
CA ASN A 254 -2.06 -16.76 9.84
C ASN A 254 -3.22 -15.80 9.60
N SER A 255 -4.47 -16.24 9.72
CA SER A 255 -5.66 -15.39 9.53
C SER A 255 -6.23 -14.83 10.84
N VAL A 256 -5.79 -15.32 11.99
CA VAL A 256 -6.34 -14.91 13.30
C VAL A 256 -6.22 -13.40 13.49
N GLY A 257 -5.05 -12.82 13.20
CA GLY A 257 -4.81 -11.39 13.36
C GLY A 257 -5.61 -10.53 12.37
N THR A 258 -5.69 -10.92 11.09
CA THR A 258 -6.47 -10.16 10.09
C THR A 258 -7.97 -10.23 10.37
N LEU A 259 -8.49 -11.39 10.78
CA LEU A 259 -9.89 -11.55 11.19
C LEU A 259 -10.22 -10.74 12.46
N SER A 260 -9.27 -10.62 13.42
CA SER A 260 -9.41 -9.73 14.58
C SER A 260 -9.49 -8.27 14.14
N MET A 261 -8.58 -7.82 13.27
CA MET A 261 -8.57 -6.45 12.73
C MET A 261 -9.88 -6.12 12.01
N LEU A 262 -10.43 -7.05 11.20
CA LEU A 262 -11.73 -6.88 10.54
C LEU A 262 -12.88 -6.69 11.55
N ARG A 263 -12.88 -7.44 12.66
CA ARG A 263 -13.87 -7.25 13.75
C ARG A 263 -13.68 -5.92 14.48
N GLU A 264 -12.45 -5.44 14.57
CA GLU A 264 -12.09 -4.17 15.22
C GLU A 264 -12.35 -2.95 14.31
N GLY A 265 -12.79 -3.17 13.06
CA GLY A 265 -13.18 -2.11 12.14
C GLY A 265 -12.20 -1.86 11.00
N ALA A 266 -11.17 -2.68 10.83
CA ALA A 266 -10.36 -2.63 9.62
C ALA A 266 -11.22 -2.94 8.37
N ARG A 267 -10.91 -2.29 7.27
CA ARG A 267 -11.64 -2.47 6.02
C ARG A 267 -11.25 -3.76 5.33
N LEU A 268 -12.21 -4.37 4.66
CA LEU A 268 -11.98 -5.58 3.88
C LEU A 268 -11.22 -5.25 2.59
N ALA A 269 -10.11 -5.96 2.33
CA ALA A 269 -9.40 -5.90 1.07
C ALA A 269 -9.47 -7.25 0.34
N THR A 270 -10.13 -7.28 -0.82
CA THR A 270 -10.20 -8.44 -1.71
C THR A 270 -9.49 -8.20 -3.03
N CYS A 271 -9.33 -6.93 -3.40
CA CYS A 271 -8.58 -6.49 -4.57
C CYS A 271 -7.87 -5.15 -4.30
N GLY A 272 -6.96 -4.76 -5.19
CA GLY A 272 -6.21 -3.51 -5.05
C GLY A 272 -7.07 -2.25 -5.10
N TRP A 273 -8.21 -2.32 -5.79
CA TRP A 273 -9.11 -1.18 -5.87
C TRP A 273 -9.88 -0.94 -4.57
N ASP A 274 -10.25 -1.97 -3.82
CA ASP A 274 -10.86 -1.83 -2.48
C ASP A 274 -9.99 -0.96 -1.55
N VAL A 275 -8.68 -0.98 -1.77
CA VAL A 275 -7.71 -0.21 -0.98
C VAL A 275 -7.59 1.24 -1.44
N LEU A 276 -7.81 1.52 -2.74
CA LEU A 276 -7.49 2.81 -3.35
C LEU A 276 -8.70 3.70 -3.62
N GLU A 277 -9.91 3.12 -3.71
CA GLU A 277 -11.11 3.85 -4.17
C GLU A 277 -11.40 5.12 -3.36
N ASP A 278 -11.26 5.08 -2.03
CA ASP A 278 -11.54 6.24 -1.17
C ASP A 278 -10.44 7.31 -1.24
N PHE A 279 -9.24 6.94 -1.65
CA PHE A 279 -8.15 7.89 -1.81
C PHE A 279 -8.21 8.66 -3.15
N GLN A 280 -9.13 8.33 -4.06
CA GLN A 280 -9.27 9.00 -5.35
C GLN A 280 -9.47 10.52 -5.21
N ILE A 281 -10.21 10.94 -4.19
CA ILE A 281 -10.47 12.36 -3.91
C ILE A 281 -9.18 13.08 -3.47
N LEU A 282 -8.32 12.40 -2.73
CA LEU A 282 -7.06 12.95 -2.24
C LEU A 282 -5.97 13.01 -3.32
N PHE A 283 -6.06 12.12 -4.33
CA PHE A 283 -5.08 12.01 -5.41
C PHE A 283 -5.77 12.08 -6.79
N PRO A 284 -6.38 13.22 -7.15
CA PRO A 284 -7.14 13.36 -8.39
C PRO A 284 -6.26 13.12 -9.62
N GLY A 285 -6.75 12.29 -10.55
CA GLY A 285 -6.04 11.95 -11.79
C GLY A 285 -4.85 10.99 -11.65
N ARG A 286 -4.53 10.55 -10.42
CA ARG A 286 -3.46 9.58 -10.17
C ARG A 286 -3.98 8.14 -10.07
N LEU A 287 -5.18 7.97 -9.54
CA LEU A 287 -5.78 6.67 -9.27
C LEU A 287 -6.89 6.34 -10.27
N HIS A 288 -6.93 5.10 -10.74
CA HIS A 288 -7.96 4.58 -11.65
C HIS A 288 -8.17 3.09 -11.41
N ASN A 289 -9.38 2.61 -11.68
CA ASN A 289 -9.68 1.19 -11.53
C ASN A 289 -9.18 0.41 -12.77
N ALA A 290 -8.07 -0.30 -12.61
CA ALA A 290 -7.50 -1.14 -13.67
C ALA A 290 -8.06 -2.59 -13.69
N GLY A 291 -9.07 -2.88 -12.85
CA GLY A 291 -9.63 -4.22 -12.69
C GLY A 291 -8.79 -5.13 -11.80
N ALA A 292 -9.35 -6.31 -11.48
CA ALA A 292 -8.70 -7.32 -10.64
C ALA A 292 -7.83 -8.26 -11.49
N GLY A 293 -6.69 -7.79 -11.98
CA GLY A 293 -5.69 -8.61 -12.64
C GLY A 293 -4.86 -9.40 -11.61
N THR A 294 -4.36 -10.59 -11.97
CA THR A 294 -3.39 -11.35 -11.17
C THR A 294 -1.98 -11.08 -11.65
N ALA A 295 -1.02 -11.06 -10.72
CA ALA A 295 0.38 -10.93 -11.07
C ALA A 295 0.84 -12.14 -11.90
N PRO A 296 1.68 -11.96 -12.93
CA PRO A 296 2.24 -13.06 -13.70
C PRO A 296 3.01 -14.03 -12.78
N LEU A 297 2.83 -15.34 -12.99
CA LEU A 297 3.50 -16.38 -12.19
C LEU A 297 5.01 -16.47 -12.46
N THR A 298 5.45 -15.99 -13.60
CA THR A 298 6.87 -15.96 -14.02
C THR A 298 7.24 -14.54 -14.40
N GLY A 299 8.51 -14.16 -14.21
CA GLY A 299 9.05 -12.83 -14.51
C GLY A 299 9.07 -12.43 -16.01
N ALA A 300 8.09 -12.88 -16.76
CA ALA A 300 7.82 -12.37 -18.10
C ALA A 300 7.45 -10.88 -17.96
N ARG A 301 8.32 -10.05 -18.48
CA ARG A 301 8.10 -8.61 -18.60
C ARG A 301 6.78 -8.42 -19.36
N PRO A 302 5.77 -7.69 -18.81
CA PRO A 302 4.63 -7.31 -19.64
C PRO A 302 5.19 -6.55 -20.85
N GLU A 303 4.79 -6.96 -22.04
CA GLU A 303 5.08 -6.16 -23.23
C GLU A 303 4.47 -4.78 -23.04
N PRO A 304 5.15 -3.68 -23.45
CA PRO A 304 4.57 -2.36 -23.38
C PRO A 304 3.27 -2.38 -24.19
N GLU A 305 2.17 -1.96 -23.56
CA GLU A 305 0.90 -1.75 -24.24
C GLU A 305 1.19 -0.79 -25.41
N GLN A 306 1.06 -1.29 -26.63
CA GLN A 306 1.13 -0.47 -27.83
C GLN A 306 -0.07 0.45 -27.80
N GLU A 307 0.18 1.76 -27.89
CA GLU A 307 -0.89 2.73 -28.18
C GLU A 307 -1.65 2.28 -29.40
N PRO A 308 -2.99 2.37 -29.44
CA PRO A 308 -3.76 1.95 -30.60
C PRO A 308 -3.40 2.84 -31.79
N GLU A 309 -2.73 2.27 -32.79
CA GLU A 309 -2.61 2.88 -34.12
C GLU A 309 -4.00 3.00 -34.77
N PRO A 310 -4.26 4.08 -35.51
CA PRO A 310 -5.55 4.29 -36.16
C PRO A 310 -5.80 3.24 -37.24
N ALA A 311 -7.01 2.72 -37.25
CA ALA A 311 -7.52 1.67 -38.10
C ALA A 311 -7.21 1.87 -39.56
N ALA A 312 -6.52 0.94 -40.21
CA ALA A 312 -6.58 0.68 -41.65
C ALA A 312 -7.11 -0.73 -41.88
N ALA A 313 -8.05 -0.79 -42.79
CA ALA A 313 -8.97 -1.87 -43.05
C ALA A 313 -8.36 -3.16 -43.64
N GLU A 314 -9.07 -4.25 -43.37
CA GLU A 314 -9.31 -5.47 -44.15
C GLU A 314 -8.22 -6.52 -44.42
N LYS A 315 -8.61 -7.71 -43.99
CA LYS A 315 -8.48 -9.09 -44.52
C LYS A 315 -7.58 -10.06 -43.76
N ALA A 316 -8.14 -10.97 -43.05
CA ALA A 316 -8.30 -12.38 -43.43
C ALA A 316 -8.86 -13.22 -42.27
N VAL A 317 -9.95 -13.87 -42.57
CA VAL A 317 -10.61 -14.89 -41.75
C VAL A 317 -9.73 -16.13 -41.69
N ASP A 318 -9.36 -16.58 -40.49
CA ASP A 318 -9.19 -18.03 -40.32
C ASP A 318 -9.71 -18.51 -38.96
N LYS A 319 -10.32 -19.67 -39.01
CA LYS A 319 -11.27 -20.31 -38.13
C LYS A 319 -10.74 -20.62 -36.76
N LEU A 320 -11.29 -20.01 -35.73
CA LEU A 320 -11.36 -20.56 -34.37
C LEU A 320 -12.82 -20.90 -34.06
N SER A 321 -13.06 -22.15 -33.70
CA SER A 321 -14.39 -22.68 -33.34
C SER A 321 -15.01 -21.83 -32.22
N PRO A 322 -16.28 -21.47 -32.30
CA PRO A 322 -16.96 -20.69 -31.27
C PRO A 322 -17.10 -21.47 -29.98
N PRO A 323 -16.95 -20.83 -28.82
CA PRO A 323 -17.35 -21.45 -27.55
C PRO A 323 -18.83 -21.79 -27.61
N GLY A 324 -19.18 -22.99 -27.13
CA GLY A 324 -20.49 -23.57 -27.26
C GLY A 324 -21.62 -22.61 -26.87
N TYR A 325 -22.57 -22.42 -27.75
CA TYR A 325 -23.82 -21.73 -27.52
C TYR A 325 -24.58 -22.45 -26.40
N ILE A 326 -24.75 -21.80 -25.25
CA ILE A 326 -25.67 -22.25 -24.22
C ILE A 326 -27.04 -21.67 -24.62
N ASP A 327 -28.02 -22.55 -24.90
CA ASP A 327 -29.36 -22.14 -25.28
C ASP A 327 -30.05 -21.44 -24.09
N LEU A 328 -30.39 -20.17 -24.25
CA LEU A 328 -31.07 -19.36 -23.21
C LEU A 328 -32.40 -19.97 -22.74
N ARG A 329 -33.02 -20.79 -23.55
CA ARG A 329 -34.27 -21.48 -23.18
C ARG A 329 -34.07 -22.49 -22.06
N ASP A 330 -32.93 -23.19 -22.02
CA ASP A 330 -32.62 -24.17 -20.97
C ASP A 330 -32.27 -23.50 -19.63
N GLN A 331 -31.65 -22.30 -19.66
CA GLN A 331 -31.32 -21.56 -18.42
C GLN A 331 -32.58 -20.91 -17.78
N LEU A 332 -33.56 -20.50 -18.58
CA LEU A 332 -34.78 -19.84 -18.10
C LEU A 332 -35.84 -20.85 -17.68
N SER A 333 -35.80 -22.08 -18.19
CA SER A 333 -36.81 -23.12 -17.94
C SER A 333 -36.90 -23.60 -16.48
N GLY A 334 -35.91 -23.25 -15.64
CA GLY A 334 -35.91 -23.62 -14.19
C GLY A 334 -36.21 -22.45 -13.26
N LEU A 335 -36.63 -21.29 -13.75
CA LEU A 335 -36.91 -20.12 -12.91
C LEU A 335 -38.42 -20.06 -12.57
N PRO A 336 -38.78 -19.71 -11.31
CA PRO A 336 -40.18 -19.43 -10.93
C PRO A 336 -40.80 -18.32 -11.78
N GLU A 337 -42.12 -18.35 -11.97
CA GLU A 337 -42.89 -17.37 -12.77
C GLU A 337 -42.61 -15.92 -12.33
N ASP A 338 -42.55 -15.66 -11.03
CA ASP A 338 -42.23 -14.34 -10.47
C ASP A 338 -40.83 -13.82 -10.91
N GLN A 339 -39.84 -14.71 -11.01
CA GLN A 339 -38.48 -14.33 -11.46
C GLN A 339 -38.44 -14.05 -12.96
N LEU A 340 -39.20 -14.79 -13.74
CA LEU A 340 -39.38 -14.56 -15.17
C LEU A 340 -40.09 -13.23 -15.45
N ALA A 341 -41.13 -12.90 -14.67
CA ALA A 341 -41.84 -11.63 -14.76
C ALA A 341 -40.91 -10.44 -14.44
N ILE A 342 -40.06 -10.57 -13.42
CA ILE A 342 -39.08 -9.53 -13.07
C ILE A 342 -38.03 -9.35 -14.18
N LEU A 343 -37.47 -10.44 -14.73
CA LEU A 343 -36.53 -10.37 -15.85
C LEU A 343 -37.16 -9.74 -17.09
N ALA A 344 -38.47 -9.99 -17.35
CA ALA A 344 -39.17 -9.38 -18.47
C ALA A 344 -39.47 -7.88 -18.27
N ALA A 345 -39.54 -7.43 -17.00
CA ALA A 345 -39.82 -6.02 -16.64
C ALA A 345 -38.54 -5.12 -16.71
N ILE A 346 -37.35 -5.70 -16.80
CA ILE A 346 -36.10 -4.97 -16.89
C ILE A 346 -35.79 -4.68 -18.37
N ASP A 347 -35.63 -3.41 -18.70
CA ASP A 347 -35.30 -2.96 -20.06
C ASP A 347 -33.81 -3.16 -20.42
N ARG A 348 -33.44 -2.96 -21.69
CA ARG A 348 -32.05 -3.16 -22.19
C ARG A 348 -31.02 -2.23 -21.55
N GLU A 349 -31.45 -1.05 -21.13
CA GLU A 349 -30.58 -0.11 -20.45
C GLU A 349 -30.66 -0.37 -18.94
N SER A 350 -31.03 0.41 -18.08
CA SER A 350 -31.20 0.09 -16.67
C SER A 350 -32.59 0.53 -16.18
N THR A 351 -33.24 -0.28 -15.32
CA THR A 351 -34.59 -0.03 -14.84
C THR A 351 -34.56 0.16 -13.32
N HIS A 352 -35.20 1.22 -12.85
CA HIS A 352 -35.32 1.47 -11.41
C HIS A 352 -36.23 0.43 -10.74
N VAL A 353 -35.93 0.09 -9.50
CA VAL A 353 -36.69 -0.94 -8.76
C VAL A 353 -38.19 -0.63 -8.66
N ASP A 354 -38.57 0.64 -8.52
CA ASP A 354 -39.96 1.04 -8.42
C ASP A 354 -40.72 0.80 -9.76
N ASP A 355 -40.07 0.98 -10.89
CA ASP A 355 -40.63 0.68 -12.22
C ASP A 355 -40.82 -0.84 -12.39
N ILE A 356 -39.90 -1.67 -11.86
CA ILE A 356 -40.02 -3.13 -11.86
C ILE A 356 -41.22 -3.56 -11.01
N ILE A 357 -41.37 -2.96 -9.82
CA ILE A 357 -42.54 -3.22 -8.96
C ILE A 357 -43.84 -2.87 -9.65
N GLN A 358 -43.89 -1.70 -10.28
CA GLN A 358 -45.08 -1.24 -11.02
C GLN A 358 -45.43 -2.13 -12.22
N LYS A 359 -44.39 -2.52 -13.02
CA LYS A 359 -44.58 -3.36 -14.20
C LYS A 359 -45.00 -4.80 -13.84
N THR A 360 -44.48 -5.33 -12.75
CA THR A 360 -44.76 -6.73 -12.32
C THR A 360 -46.00 -6.88 -11.48
N GLY A 361 -46.44 -5.81 -10.80
CA GLY A 361 -47.57 -5.86 -9.84
C GLY A 361 -47.31 -6.74 -8.59
N LEU A 362 -46.06 -7.22 -8.41
CA LEU A 362 -45.68 -8.04 -7.27
C LEU A 362 -45.44 -7.19 -6.02
N PRO A 363 -45.66 -7.74 -4.81
CA PRO A 363 -45.33 -7.06 -3.56
C PRO A 363 -43.87 -6.66 -3.51
N THR A 364 -43.57 -5.44 -3.03
CA THR A 364 -42.20 -4.85 -2.97
C THR A 364 -41.20 -5.83 -2.32
N ALA A 365 -41.54 -6.45 -1.21
CA ALA A 365 -40.68 -7.42 -0.52
C ALA A 365 -40.36 -8.65 -1.38
N SER A 366 -41.30 -9.09 -2.23
CA SER A 366 -41.11 -10.21 -3.16
C SER A 366 -40.17 -9.81 -4.27
N VAL A 367 -40.37 -8.63 -4.89
CA VAL A 367 -39.49 -8.11 -5.96
C VAL A 367 -38.04 -7.96 -5.48
N LEU A 368 -37.82 -7.35 -4.32
CA LEU A 368 -36.48 -7.16 -3.76
C LEU A 368 -35.79 -8.50 -3.45
N ARG A 369 -36.51 -9.48 -2.90
CA ARG A 369 -35.99 -10.82 -2.65
C ARG A 369 -35.60 -11.52 -3.96
N HIS A 370 -36.44 -11.48 -4.97
CA HIS A 370 -36.15 -12.11 -6.26
C HIS A 370 -35.05 -11.40 -7.04
N LEU A 371 -34.95 -10.08 -6.99
CA LEU A 371 -33.83 -9.32 -7.58
C LEU A 371 -32.50 -9.68 -6.92
N THR A 372 -32.48 -9.91 -5.60
CA THR A 372 -31.30 -10.39 -4.88
C THR A 372 -30.88 -11.78 -5.38
N ILE A 373 -31.84 -12.72 -5.49
CA ILE A 373 -31.56 -14.06 -5.98
C ILE A 373 -31.08 -14.04 -7.44
N LEU A 374 -31.69 -13.22 -8.29
CA LEU A 374 -31.31 -13.06 -9.70
C LEU A 374 -29.92 -12.40 -9.85
N SER A 375 -29.55 -11.50 -8.93
CA SER A 375 -28.22 -10.90 -8.89
C SER A 375 -27.17 -11.94 -8.47
N ILE A 376 -27.44 -12.77 -7.45
CA ILE A 376 -26.55 -13.86 -7.02
C ILE A 376 -26.36 -14.89 -8.15
N LYS A 377 -27.41 -15.18 -8.90
CA LYS A 377 -27.36 -16.08 -10.07
C LYS A 377 -26.81 -15.43 -11.32
N ASN A 378 -26.37 -14.18 -11.24
CA ASN A 378 -25.78 -13.40 -12.34
C ASN A 378 -26.70 -13.14 -13.55
N TYR A 379 -28.02 -13.18 -13.37
CA TYR A 379 -29.00 -12.83 -14.39
C TYR A 379 -29.22 -11.32 -14.52
N VAL A 380 -29.07 -10.59 -13.39
CA VAL A 380 -29.18 -9.14 -13.35
C VAL A 380 -28.01 -8.52 -12.59
N ARG A 381 -27.62 -7.32 -12.97
CA ARG A 381 -26.61 -6.51 -12.30
C ARG A 381 -27.28 -5.32 -11.60
N ARG A 382 -26.96 -5.11 -10.33
CA ARG A 382 -27.40 -3.92 -9.59
C ARG A 382 -26.43 -2.77 -9.85
N ASN A 383 -26.97 -1.62 -10.23
CA ASN A 383 -26.25 -0.36 -10.41
C ASN A 383 -26.55 0.61 -9.25
N PRO A 384 -25.75 1.65 -9.01
CA PRO A 384 -26.03 2.69 -8.00
C PRO A 384 -27.41 3.30 -8.15
N GLY A 385 -28.06 3.66 -7.04
CA GLY A 385 -29.41 4.26 -7.06
C GLY A 385 -30.55 3.28 -7.25
N ASN A 386 -30.37 1.99 -6.89
CA ASN A 386 -31.38 0.93 -7.02
C ASN A 386 -31.84 0.66 -8.47
N PHE A 387 -30.97 0.87 -9.45
CA PHE A 387 -31.18 0.47 -10.82
C PHE A 387 -30.69 -0.96 -11.06
N TYR A 388 -31.40 -1.69 -11.95
CA TYR A 388 -31.07 -3.06 -12.32
C TYR A 388 -30.98 -3.19 -13.83
N GLN A 389 -30.01 -3.94 -14.31
CA GLN A 389 -29.73 -4.19 -15.73
C GLN A 389 -29.63 -5.69 -15.98
N LEU A 390 -30.16 -6.16 -17.10
CA LEU A 390 -30.00 -7.55 -17.52
C LEU A 390 -28.56 -7.86 -17.85
N ASN A 391 -28.04 -8.91 -17.27
CA ASN A 391 -26.71 -9.45 -17.60
C ASN A 391 -26.77 -10.54 -18.68
N ILE A 392 -27.92 -10.66 -19.36
CA ILE A 392 -28.23 -11.63 -20.40
C ILE A 392 -28.47 -10.87 -21.72
N THR A 393 -27.75 -11.23 -22.76
CA THR A 393 -27.98 -10.66 -24.09
C THR A 393 -29.22 -11.28 -24.69
N LYS A 394 -30.33 -10.55 -24.76
CA LYS A 394 -31.49 -10.93 -25.61
C LYS A 394 -31.05 -10.80 -27.06
N LYS A 395 -31.07 -11.88 -27.86
CA LYS A 395 -31.12 -11.82 -29.29
C LYS A 395 -32.54 -11.50 -29.75
#